data_00afe8435a4a6d5772955e0429b3e68f
#
_entry.id   00afe8435a4a6d5772955e0429b3e68f
#
_cell.length_a   1.000
_cell.length_b   1.000
_cell.length_c   1.000
_cell.angle_alpha   90.00
_cell.angle_beta   90.00
_cell.angle_gamma   90.00
#
_symmetry.space_group_name_H-M   'P 1'
#
loop_
_entity.id
_entity.type
_entity.pdbx_description
1 polymer ?
#
loop_
_entity_poly.entity_id
_entity_poly.type
_entity_poly.pdbx_seq_one_letter_code
_entity_poly.pdbx_strand_id
1 'polypeptide(L)'
;DILSKALADGKSLSLIVHNPFPPVEYFRNLANYMDAFSSKEELNLEPTIDYEEWTPEELAFDEQKPTGISDTIIDTLANEHCCIVQGPPGTGKSYTIASVISSYLDAGKTVCVTTMANKGLIELIKQKPLQKYVKGGRVSKTNLSIDERKQVSGVKAASADLQVPGGEILCATNYQLSSVYSEKKMTLYGLPKYDLIVIEEASQAF
;
A
#
# COMPACT_ATOMS: atom_id res chain seq x y z
N ASP A 1 -20.45 37.94 12.61
CA ASP A 1 -19.94 36.64 12.30
C ASP A 1 -20.93 35.56 12.80
N ILE A 2 -21.35 34.66 11.90
CA ILE A 2 -22.39 33.64 12.13
C ILE A 2 -21.97 32.68 13.26
N LEU A 3 -20.68 32.34 13.31
CA LEU A 3 -20.10 31.45 14.32
C LEU A 3 -20.14 32.06 15.74
N SER A 4 -19.76 33.33 15.86
CA SER A 4 -19.79 34.03 17.13
C SER A 4 -21.24 34.18 17.67
N LYS A 5 -22.21 34.36 16.77
CA LYS A 5 -23.61 34.47 17.13
C LYS A 5 -24.19 33.13 17.58
N ALA A 6 -23.86 32.02 16.89
CA ALA A 6 -24.31 30.69 17.25
C ALA A 6 -23.75 30.23 18.60
N LEU A 7 -22.49 30.56 18.91
CA LEU A 7 -21.86 30.29 20.21
C LEU A 7 -22.50 31.09 21.34
N ALA A 8 -22.85 32.36 21.09
CA ALA A 8 -23.53 33.22 22.09
C ALA A 8 -24.95 32.71 22.39
N ASP A 9 -25.61 32.08 21.43
CA ASP A 9 -26.94 31.49 21.57
C ASP A 9 -26.92 30.08 22.26
N GLY A 10 -25.77 29.61 22.72
CA GLY A 10 -25.62 28.30 23.38
C GLY A 10 -25.89 27.08 22.50
N LYS A 11 -25.82 27.25 21.17
CA LYS A 11 -26.02 26.16 20.21
C LYS A 11 -24.74 25.33 20.09
N SER A 12 -24.87 24.00 20.11
CA SER A 12 -23.76 23.10 19.79
C SER A 12 -23.43 23.24 18.29
N LEU A 13 -22.18 23.56 17.99
CA LEU A 13 -21.67 23.63 16.61
C LEU A 13 -20.97 22.32 16.28
N SER A 14 -21.49 21.59 15.31
CA SER A 14 -20.78 20.48 14.69
C SER A 14 -20.12 20.98 13.41
N LEU A 15 -18.79 21.00 13.39
CA LEU A 15 -18.01 21.29 12.21
C LEU A 15 -17.89 20.01 11.39
N ILE A 16 -18.63 19.89 10.30
CA ILE A 16 -18.40 18.85 9.29
C ILE A 16 -17.40 19.41 8.31
N VAL A 17 -16.15 18.96 8.39
CA VAL A 17 -15.14 19.26 7.37
C VAL A 17 -15.44 18.36 6.17
N HIS A 18 -16.14 18.88 5.21
CA HIS A 18 -16.31 18.24 3.91
C HIS A 18 -15.11 18.65 3.04
N ASN A 19 -14.37 17.68 2.52
CA ASN A 19 -13.39 17.97 1.49
C ASN A 19 -14.15 18.43 0.23
N PRO A 20 -14.09 19.71 -0.15
CA PRO A 20 -14.85 20.23 -1.29
C PRO A 20 -14.35 19.68 -2.64
N PHE A 21 -13.18 19.03 -2.61
CA PHE A 21 -12.59 18.37 -3.76
C PHE A 21 -12.54 16.87 -3.49
N PRO A 22 -13.57 16.10 -3.90
CA PRO A 22 -13.42 14.65 -3.92
C PRO A 22 -12.17 14.33 -4.76
N PRO A 23 -11.48 13.19 -4.52
CA PRO A 23 -10.28 12.82 -5.28
C PRO A 23 -10.62 12.46 -6.73
N VAL A 24 -11.20 13.43 -7.46
CA VAL A 24 -11.63 13.30 -8.85
C VAL A 24 -10.48 12.86 -9.74
N GLU A 25 -9.26 13.30 -9.42
CA GLU A 25 -8.07 12.90 -10.15
C GLU A 25 -7.76 11.42 -9.99
N TYR A 26 -7.96 10.85 -8.81
CA TYR A 26 -7.79 9.41 -8.60
C TYR A 26 -8.76 8.60 -9.45
N PHE A 27 -10.04 8.96 -9.44
CA PHE A 27 -11.06 8.28 -10.25
C PHE A 27 -10.85 8.51 -11.74
N ARG A 28 -10.41 9.70 -12.15
CA ARG A 28 -10.05 9.98 -13.54
C ARG A 28 -8.86 9.13 -13.99
N ASN A 29 -7.83 9.01 -13.16
CA ASN A 29 -6.67 8.19 -13.46
C ASN A 29 -7.04 6.72 -13.57
N LEU A 30 -7.91 6.24 -12.68
CA LEU A 30 -8.46 4.87 -12.74
C LEU A 30 -9.29 4.65 -14.01
N ALA A 31 -10.17 5.58 -14.37
CA ALA A 31 -10.97 5.52 -15.61
C ALA A 31 -10.06 5.49 -16.86
N ASN A 32 -9.07 6.37 -16.93
CA ASN A 32 -8.10 6.38 -18.02
C ASN A 32 -7.31 5.07 -18.12
N TYR A 33 -6.98 4.48 -16.97
CA TYR A 33 -6.34 3.18 -16.90
C TYR A 33 -7.25 2.08 -17.45
N MET A 34 -8.51 2.05 -17.02
CA MET A 34 -9.51 1.09 -17.51
C MET A 34 -9.77 1.24 -19.02
N ASP A 35 -9.89 2.47 -19.51
CA ASP A 35 -10.06 2.75 -20.95
C ASP A 35 -8.88 2.27 -21.79
N ALA A 36 -7.65 2.40 -21.26
CA ALA A 36 -6.46 1.91 -21.94
C ALA A 36 -6.41 0.37 -22.02
N PHE A 37 -7.01 -0.32 -21.06
CA PHE A 37 -7.13 -1.77 -21.07
C PHE A 37 -8.25 -2.25 -21.97
N SER A 38 -9.42 -1.60 -21.93
CA SER A 38 -10.60 -2.01 -22.71
C SER A 38 -10.37 -1.93 -24.23
N SER A 39 -9.34 -1.18 -24.67
CA SER A 39 -9.01 -1.05 -26.10
C SER A 39 -8.06 -2.13 -26.63
N LYS A 40 -7.56 -3.05 -25.81
CA LYS A 40 -6.41 -3.89 -26.24
C LYS A 40 -6.48 -5.39 -25.98
N GLU A 41 -7.42 -5.92 -25.29
CA GLU A 41 -7.65 -7.35 -25.09
C GLU A 41 -8.61 -7.48 -23.90
N GLU A 42 -9.52 -8.42 -23.95
CA GLU A 42 -10.35 -8.80 -22.81
C GLU A 42 -9.43 -9.10 -21.61
N LEU A 43 -9.21 -8.09 -20.78
CA LEU A 43 -8.74 -8.34 -19.44
C LEU A 43 -9.83 -9.15 -18.78
N ASN A 44 -9.58 -10.42 -18.65
CA ASN A 44 -10.37 -11.28 -17.79
C ASN A 44 -10.05 -10.85 -16.35
N LEU A 45 -10.66 -9.71 -15.95
CA LEU A 45 -10.63 -9.16 -14.59
C LEU A 45 -11.70 -9.84 -13.72
N GLU A 46 -12.32 -10.89 -14.21
CA GLU A 46 -13.00 -11.76 -13.29
C GLU A 46 -11.93 -12.33 -12.36
N PRO A 47 -11.85 -11.86 -11.11
CA PRO A 47 -11.10 -12.60 -10.14
C PRO A 47 -11.77 -13.98 -10.17
N THR A 48 -11.08 -14.98 -10.63
CA THR A 48 -11.38 -16.36 -10.30
C THR A 48 -11.11 -16.52 -8.80
N ILE A 49 -11.84 -15.74 -8.00
CA ILE A 49 -12.08 -16.09 -6.62
C ILE A 49 -13.15 -17.16 -6.76
N ASP A 50 -12.70 -18.38 -6.85
CA ASP A 50 -13.54 -19.52 -6.59
C ASP A 50 -13.99 -19.34 -5.13
N TYR A 51 -15.17 -18.74 -4.95
CA TYR A 51 -15.85 -18.75 -3.67
C TYR A 51 -16.38 -20.17 -3.47
N GLU A 52 -15.49 -21.14 -3.34
CA GLU A 52 -15.86 -22.36 -2.65
C GLU A 52 -16.29 -21.90 -1.25
N GLU A 53 -17.50 -22.27 -0.88
CA GLU A 53 -18.03 -21.98 0.46
C GLU A 53 -17.02 -22.50 1.48
N TRP A 54 -16.27 -21.59 2.08
CA TRP A 54 -15.31 -21.89 3.15
C TRP A 54 -16.12 -22.43 4.33
N THR A 55 -16.01 -23.70 4.58
CA THR A 55 -16.63 -24.29 5.75
C THR A 55 -15.82 -23.89 7.00
N PRO A 56 -16.48 -23.69 8.17
CA PRO A 56 -15.77 -23.33 9.41
C PRO A 56 -14.67 -24.32 9.81
N GLU A 57 -14.72 -25.54 9.29
CA GLU A 57 -13.74 -26.61 9.56
C GLU A 57 -12.43 -26.40 8.79
N GLU A 58 -12.45 -25.69 7.65
CA GLU A 58 -11.25 -25.33 6.90
C GLU A 58 -10.48 -24.16 7.50
N LEU A 59 -11.09 -23.46 8.47
CA LEU A 59 -10.46 -22.43 9.27
C LEU A 59 -9.77 -22.98 10.53
N ALA A 60 -9.75 -24.30 10.73
CA ALA A 60 -8.99 -24.91 11.81
C ALA A 60 -7.49 -24.66 11.58
N PHE A 61 -6.91 -23.75 12.37
CA PHE A 61 -5.47 -23.54 12.41
C PHE A 61 -4.81 -24.89 12.71
N ASP A 62 -3.98 -25.35 11.78
CA ASP A 62 -3.10 -26.48 12.05
C ASP A 62 -2.07 -26.06 13.07
N GLU A 63 -2.34 -26.37 14.35
CA GLU A 63 -1.48 -26.02 15.51
C GLU A 63 -0.11 -26.74 15.47
N GLN A 64 0.17 -27.56 14.45
CA GLN A 64 1.29 -28.49 14.46
C GLN A 64 2.59 -27.96 13.86
N LYS A 65 2.65 -26.75 13.30
CA LYS A 65 3.90 -26.07 12.93
C LYS A 65 3.88 -24.61 13.36
N PRO A 66 4.81 -24.18 14.24
CA PRO A 66 5.04 -22.77 14.46
C PRO A 66 5.88 -22.19 13.31
N THR A 67 5.41 -22.28 12.08
CA THR A 67 5.85 -21.41 11.01
C THR A 67 5.29 -20.04 11.36
N GLY A 68 6.16 -19.02 11.47
CA GLY A 68 5.70 -17.68 11.76
C GLY A 68 4.69 -17.26 10.69
N ILE A 69 3.69 -16.43 11.06
CA ILE A 69 2.65 -15.93 10.12
C ILE A 69 3.29 -15.37 8.84
N SER A 70 4.46 -14.73 8.94
CA SER A 70 5.23 -14.25 7.79
C SER A 70 5.66 -15.36 6.83
N ASP A 71 6.01 -16.53 7.34
CA ASP A 71 6.42 -17.67 6.50
C ASP A 71 5.20 -18.25 5.75
N THR A 72 4.06 -18.34 6.44
CA THR A 72 2.80 -18.74 5.80
C THR A 72 2.40 -17.78 4.66
N ILE A 73 2.55 -16.46 4.87
CA ILE A 73 2.26 -15.48 3.80
C ILE A 73 3.21 -15.66 2.62
N ILE A 74 4.51 -15.90 2.87
CA ILE A 74 5.51 -16.10 1.82
C ILE A 74 5.20 -17.39 1.04
N ASP A 75 4.86 -18.47 1.73
CA ASP A 75 4.49 -19.74 1.11
C ASP A 75 3.21 -19.61 0.28
N THR A 76 2.21 -18.86 0.77
CA THR A 76 1.01 -18.56 -0.01
C THR A 76 1.35 -17.79 -1.28
N LEU A 77 2.14 -16.71 -1.17
CA LEU A 77 2.54 -15.89 -2.33
C LEU A 77 3.47 -16.63 -3.31
N ALA A 78 4.10 -17.72 -2.91
CA ALA A 78 4.88 -18.57 -3.82
C ALA A 78 3.97 -19.40 -4.75
N ASN A 79 2.75 -19.68 -4.33
CA ASN A 79 1.80 -20.53 -5.06
C ASN A 79 0.61 -19.74 -5.64
N GLU A 80 0.27 -18.60 -5.00
CA GLU A 80 -0.88 -17.77 -5.33
C GLU A 80 -0.44 -16.37 -5.77
N HIS A 81 -1.23 -15.76 -6.65
CA HIS A 81 -0.94 -14.39 -7.12
C HIS A 81 -1.26 -13.30 -6.10
N CYS A 82 -2.06 -13.61 -5.10
CA CYS A 82 -2.53 -12.66 -4.09
C CYS A 82 -2.68 -13.35 -2.73
N CYS A 83 -2.36 -12.62 -1.65
CA CYS A 83 -2.60 -13.05 -0.28
C CYS A 83 -3.25 -11.90 0.49
N ILE A 84 -4.42 -12.16 1.09
CA ILE A 84 -5.14 -11.18 1.92
C ILE A 84 -4.82 -11.45 3.38
N VAL A 85 -4.21 -10.47 4.05
CA VAL A 85 -3.87 -10.55 5.47
C VAL A 85 -4.84 -9.71 6.29
N GLN A 86 -5.72 -10.36 7.03
CA GLN A 86 -6.69 -9.72 7.89
C GLN A 86 -6.37 -9.96 9.37
N GLY A 87 -6.62 -8.97 10.20
CA GLY A 87 -6.46 -9.09 11.66
C GLY A 87 -6.90 -7.83 12.38
N PRO A 88 -7.31 -7.93 13.65
CA PRO A 88 -7.70 -6.78 14.47
C PRO A 88 -6.57 -5.75 14.61
N PRO A 89 -6.87 -4.50 15.00
CA PRO A 89 -5.85 -3.54 15.39
C PRO A 89 -4.98 -4.09 16.54
N GLY A 90 -3.67 -3.79 16.50
CA GLY A 90 -2.73 -4.20 17.55
C GLY A 90 -2.20 -5.64 17.47
N THR A 91 -2.61 -6.43 16.48
CA THR A 91 -2.13 -7.83 16.29
C THR A 91 -0.74 -7.94 15.65
N GLY A 92 -0.07 -6.82 15.39
CA GLY A 92 1.27 -6.82 14.80
C GLY A 92 1.29 -6.95 13.28
N LYS A 93 0.19 -6.69 12.56
CA LYS A 93 0.13 -6.77 11.09
C LYS A 93 1.29 -6.06 10.41
N SER A 94 1.53 -4.79 10.74
CA SER A 94 2.60 -4.00 10.10
C SER A 94 3.99 -4.59 10.36
N TYR A 95 4.21 -5.22 11.53
CA TYR A 95 5.45 -5.94 11.81
C TYR A 95 5.57 -7.21 10.94
N THR A 96 4.51 -7.99 10.83
CA THR A 96 4.43 -9.19 9.99
C THR A 96 4.68 -8.84 8.52
N ILE A 97 4.00 -7.81 8.01
CA ILE A 97 4.19 -7.31 6.64
C ILE A 97 5.65 -6.84 6.44
N ALA A 98 6.22 -6.10 7.38
CA ALA A 98 7.62 -5.69 7.33
C ALA A 98 8.58 -6.89 7.29
N SER A 99 8.25 -8.00 7.97
CA SER A 99 9.03 -9.24 7.93
C SER A 99 8.94 -9.92 6.56
N VAL A 100 7.77 -10.00 5.97
CA VAL A 100 7.56 -10.51 4.59
C VAL A 100 8.37 -9.68 3.59
N ILE A 101 8.26 -8.35 3.65
CA ILE A 101 9.04 -7.42 2.81
C ILE A 101 10.54 -7.68 2.99
N SER A 102 11.02 -7.81 4.24
CA SER A 102 12.42 -8.10 4.54
C SER A 102 12.91 -9.36 3.84
N SER A 103 12.13 -10.44 3.84
CA SER A 103 12.47 -11.70 3.17
C SER A 103 12.59 -11.53 1.65
N TYR A 104 11.69 -10.78 1.03
CA TYR A 104 11.77 -10.48 -0.40
C TYR A 104 13.01 -9.65 -0.74
N LEU A 105 13.32 -8.63 0.07
CA LEU A 105 14.51 -7.79 -0.13
C LEU A 105 15.81 -8.57 0.08
N ASP A 106 15.85 -9.49 1.04
CA ASP A 106 17.01 -10.39 1.26
C ASP A 106 17.20 -11.36 0.08
N ALA A 107 16.13 -11.77 -0.57
CA ALA A 107 16.15 -12.55 -1.81
C ALA A 107 16.50 -11.72 -3.06
N GLY A 108 16.85 -10.45 -2.90
CA GLY A 108 17.19 -9.55 -4.02
C GLY A 108 16.01 -9.12 -4.88
N LYS A 109 14.79 -9.29 -4.37
CA LYS A 109 13.54 -8.93 -5.05
C LYS A 109 13.21 -7.44 -4.90
N THR A 110 12.42 -6.91 -5.84
CA THR A 110 11.91 -5.54 -5.83
C THR A 110 10.55 -5.47 -5.15
N VAL A 111 10.34 -4.48 -4.29
CA VAL A 111 9.08 -4.33 -3.56
C VAL A 111 8.51 -2.93 -3.75
N CYS A 112 7.20 -2.84 -3.95
CA CYS A 112 6.45 -1.59 -3.86
C CYS A 112 5.46 -1.68 -2.70
N VAL A 113 5.43 -0.66 -1.85
CA VAL A 113 4.43 -0.54 -0.78
C VAL A 113 3.58 0.68 -1.03
N THR A 114 2.28 0.50 -0.95
CA THR A 114 1.31 1.58 -1.09
C THR A 114 0.29 1.60 0.04
N THR A 115 -0.16 2.80 0.38
CA THR A 115 -1.22 3.06 1.36
C THR A 115 -2.04 4.28 0.91
N MET A 116 -3.17 4.52 1.55
CA MET A 116 -3.94 5.76 1.29
C MET A 116 -3.24 7.00 1.86
N ALA A 117 -2.55 6.89 2.98
CA ALA A 117 -1.95 8.03 3.68
C ALA A 117 -0.44 7.85 3.93
N ASN A 118 0.32 8.93 3.80
CA ASN A 118 1.77 8.93 4.08
C ASN A 118 2.15 8.43 5.48
N LYS A 119 1.26 8.61 6.46
CA LYS A 119 1.50 8.17 7.85
C LYS A 119 1.70 6.66 7.92
N GLY A 120 0.87 5.86 7.23
CA GLY A 120 1.00 4.41 7.17
C GLY A 120 2.36 3.97 6.63
N LEU A 121 2.83 4.61 5.54
CA LEU A 121 4.16 4.35 4.99
C LEU A 121 5.28 4.59 6.01
N ILE A 122 5.22 5.71 6.75
CA ILE A 122 6.23 6.04 7.76
C ILE A 122 6.20 5.05 8.92
N GLU A 123 5.03 4.63 9.37
CA GLU A 123 4.87 3.64 10.44
C GLU A 123 5.40 2.27 10.02
N LEU A 124 5.15 1.86 8.79
CA LEU A 124 5.72 0.62 8.24
C LEU A 124 7.24 0.69 8.12
N ILE A 125 7.78 1.77 7.55
CA ILE A 125 9.24 1.96 7.41
C ILE A 125 9.96 1.91 8.75
N LYS A 126 9.32 2.36 9.85
CA LYS A 126 9.86 2.31 11.21
C LYS A 126 9.92 0.90 11.80
N GLN A 127 9.26 -0.08 11.21
CA GLN A 127 9.26 -1.45 11.75
C GLN A 127 10.67 -2.05 11.78
N LYS A 128 10.96 -2.78 12.85
CA LYS A 128 12.30 -3.34 13.10
C LYS A 128 12.88 -4.15 11.93
N PRO A 129 12.11 -5.00 11.21
CA PRO A 129 12.65 -5.78 10.10
C PRO A 129 13.19 -4.92 8.95
N LEU A 130 12.66 -3.69 8.76
CA LEU A 130 13.07 -2.82 7.66
C LEU A 130 14.25 -1.90 7.99
N GLN A 131 14.66 -1.81 9.26
CA GLN A 131 15.68 -0.84 9.69
C GLN A 131 17.05 -1.06 9.05
N LYS A 132 17.43 -2.31 8.74
CA LYS A 132 18.69 -2.60 8.05
C LYS A 132 18.70 -2.01 6.62
N TYR A 133 17.56 -2.01 5.93
CA TYR A 133 17.43 -1.44 4.57
C TYR A 133 17.38 0.08 4.61
N VAL A 134 16.72 0.67 5.61
CA VAL A 134 16.72 2.13 5.82
C VAL A 134 18.14 2.62 6.03
N LYS A 135 18.90 2.00 6.94
CA LYS A 135 20.31 2.34 7.20
C LYS A 135 21.20 2.13 5.99
N GLY A 136 20.90 1.12 5.18
CA GLY A 136 21.60 0.82 3.93
C GLY A 136 21.20 1.69 2.75
N GLY A 137 20.27 2.66 2.92
CA GLY A 137 19.78 3.52 1.85
C GLY A 137 19.04 2.75 0.74
N ARG A 138 18.38 1.64 1.08
CA ARG A 138 17.64 0.77 0.16
C ARG A 138 16.14 1.00 0.20
N VAL A 139 15.69 2.04 0.88
CA VAL A 139 14.30 2.45 1.00
C VAL A 139 14.12 3.80 0.34
N SER A 140 13.22 3.89 -0.62
CA SER A 140 12.83 5.10 -1.33
C SER A 140 11.38 5.45 -1.04
N LYS A 141 11.08 6.74 -0.86
CA LYS A 141 9.71 7.22 -0.63
C LYS A 141 9.41 8.42 -1.51
N THR A 142 8.23 8.42 -2.10
CA THR A 142 7.72 9.57 -2.86
C THR A 142 7.30 10.71 -1.92
N ASN A 143 7.44 11.95 -2.38
CA ASN A 143 7.05 13.15 -1.62
C ASN A 143 7.52 13.15 -0.16
N LEU A 144 8.79 12.78 0.06
CA LEU A 144 9.39 12.72 1.38
C LEU A 144 9.59 14.14 1.94
N SER A 145 8.76 14.53 2.90
CA SER A 145 8.81 15.84 3.54
C SER A 145 10.01 16.00 4.50
N ILE A 146 10.33 17.23 4.88
CA ILE A 146 11.43 17.52 5.82
C ILE A 146 11.18 16.86 7.18
N ASP A 147 9.94 16.88 7.66
CA ASP A 147 9.60 16.29 8.96
C ASP A 147 9.59 14.77 8.93
N GLU A 148 9.20 14.16 7.81
CA GLU A 148 9.32 12.72 7.61
C GLU A 148 10.78 12.28 7.55
N ARG A 149 11.67 13.06 6.90
CA ARG A 149 13.13 12.79 6.90
C ARG A 149 13.74 12.74 8.30
N LYS A 150 13.27 13.59 9.22
CA LYS A 150 13.69 13.54 10.62
C LYS A 150 13.28 12.25 11.32
N GLN A 151 12.13 11.70 10.93
CA GLN A 151 11.57 10.49 11.53
C GLN A 151 12.18 9.19 10.97
N VAL A 152 12.56 9.19 9.69
CA VAL A 152 13.11 8.03 8.97
C VAL A 152 14.38 8.40 8.23
N SER A 153 15.42 8.75 9.00
CA SER A 153 16.73 9.09 8.45
C SER A 153 17.32 7.91 7.68
N GLY A 154 17.79 8.14 6.45
CA GLY A 154 18.31 7.09 5.57
C GLY A 154 17.35 6.70 4.42
N VAL A 155 16.11 7.15 4.46
CA VAL A 155 15.16 7.00 3.35
C VAL A 155 15.49 8.01 2.24
N LYS A 156 15.53 7.55 1.00
CA LYS A 156 15.77 8.39 -0.18
C LYS A 156 14.46 8.99 -0.69
N ALA A 157 14.50 10.22 -1.17
CA ALA A 157 13.39 10.78 -1.93
C ALA A 157 13.38 10.21 -3.36
N ALA A 158 12.20 9.85 -3.85
CA ALA A 158 12.03 9.27 -5.17
C ALA A 158 10.78 9.80 -5.87
N SER A 159 10.71 9.61 -7.18
CA SER A 159 9.47 9.75 -7.96
C SER A 159 8.72 8.41 -8.00
N ALA A 160 7.41 8.46 -8.24
CA ALA A 160 6.56 7.28 -8.23
C ALA A 160 6.80 6.34 -9.44
N ASP A 161 7.48 6.83 -10.48
CA ASP A 161 7.88 6.07 -11.67
C ASP A 161 9.29 5.44 -11.55
N LEU A 162 9.89 5.51 -10.36
CA LEU A 162 11.21 4.92 -10.14
C LEU A 162 11.14 3.39 -10.21
N GLN A 163 11.86 2.80 -11.16
CA GLN A 163 12.16 1.38 -11.12
C GLN A 163 13.30 1.14 -10.13
N VAL A 164 12.99 0.57 -8.99
CA VAL A 164 14.01 0.26 -7.97
C VAL A 164 14.83 -0.97 -8.38
N PRO A 165 16.13 -1.00 -8.03
CA PRO A 165 16.95 -2.21 -8.24
C PRO A 165 16.55 -3.34 -7.29
N GLY A 166 17.02 -4.54 -7.60
CA GLY A 166 16.81 -5.72 -6.77
C GLY A 166 17.24 -5.52 -5.33
N GLY A 167 16.40 -5.93 -4.40
CA GLY A 167 16.60 -5.76 -2.97
C GLY A 167 16.31 -4.35 -2.44
N GLU A 168 15.65 -3.50 -3.21
CA GLU A 168 15.20 -2.17 -2.79
C GLU A 168 13.67 -2.07 -2.79
N ILE A 169 13.16 -1.08 -2.06
CA ILE A 169 11.73 -0.83 -1.89
C ILE A 169 11.36 0.60 -2.29
N LEU A 170 10.24 0.73 -2.99
CA LEU A 170 9.56 2.01 -3.20
C LEU A 170 8.32 2.09 -2.30
N CYS A 171 8.19 3.19 -1.56
CA CYS A 171 7.02 3.53 -0.76
C CYS A 171 6.31 4.74 -1.39
N ALA A 172 5.05 4.58 -1.79
CA ALA A 172 4.26 5.62 -2.40
C ALA A 172 2.79 5.50 -2.00
N THR A 173 2.04 6.60 -1.96
CA THR A 173 0.59 6.51 -1.77
C THR A 173 -0.10 6.06 -3.06
N ASN A 174 -1.30 5.48 -2.93
CA ASN A 174 -2.12 5.09 -4.09
C ASN A 174 -2.29 6.25 -5.08
N TYR A 175 -2.51 7.46 -4.58
CA TYR A 175 -2.63 8.66 -5.39
C TYR A 175 -1.36 8.93 -6.21
N GLN A 176 -0.19 8.83 -5.58
CA GLN A 176 1.08 9.08 -6.26
C GLN A 176 1.41 8.04 -7.33
N LEU A 177 1.07 6.78 -7.08
CA LEU A 177 1.23 5.72 -8.09
C LEU A 177 0.27 5.91 -9.26
N SER A 178 -0.98 6.29 -8.99
CA SER A 178 -1.97 6.53 -10.05
C SER A 178 -1.61 7.72 -10.95
N SER A 179 -0.94 8.74 -10.42
CA SER A 179 -0.55 9.93 -11.17
C SER A 179 0.51 9.64 -12.24
N VAL A 180 1.36 8.64 -12.04
CA VAL A 180 2.42 8.26 -12.99
C VAL A 180 1.84 7.96 -14.37
N TYR A 181 0.76 7.20 -14.41
CA TYR A 181 0.10 6.85 -15.68
C TYR A 181 -0.50 8.08 -16.37
N SER A 182 -1.17 8.93 -15.61
CA SER A 182 -1.87 10.11 -16.12
C SER A 182 -0.91 11.21 -16.62
N GLU A 183 0.10 11.55 -15.81
CA GLU A 183 0.98 12.68 -16.09
C GLU A 183 2.00 12.39 -17.20
N LYS A 184 2.51 11.17 -17.25
CA LYS A 184 3.57 10.80 -18.20
C LYS A 184 3.08 10.10 -19.46
N LYS A 185 1.78 9.88 -19.61
CA LYS A 185 1.21 9.11 -20.74
C LYS A 185 1.94 7.79 -20.95
N MET A 186 2.39 7.16 -19.86
CA MET A 186 3.14 5.92 -19.94
C MET A 186 2.25 4.81 -20.48
N THR A 187 2.81 4.03 -21.38
CA THR A 187 2.17 2.77 -21.80
C THR A 187 2.36 1.75 -20.68
N LEU A 188 1.50 0.75 -20.60
CA LEU A 188 1.61 -0.35 -19.64
C LEU A 188 2.99 -1.00 -19.60
N TYR A 189 3.69 -1.04 -20.73
CA TYR A 189 5.03 -1.61 -20.84
C TYR A 189 6.12 -0.71 -20.22
N GLY A 190 5.83 0.56 -20.00
CA GLY A 190 6.76 1.52 -19.40
C GLY A 190 6.57 1.73 -17.90
N LEU A 191 5.59 1.09 -17.26
CA LEU A 191 5.39 1.18 -15.82
C LEU A 191 6.45 0.36 -15.08
N PRO A 192 6.90 0.84 -13.90
CA PRO A 192 7.77 0.07 -13.03
C PRO A 192 7.17 -1.29 -12.69
N LYS A 193 8.00 -2.32 -12.68
CA LYS A 193 7.61 -3.69 -12.33
C LYS A 193 8.20 -4.05 -10.97
N TYR A 194 7.42 -4.73 -10.16
CA TYR A 194 7.82 -5.17 -8.83
C TYR A 194 7.54 -6.66 -8.66
N ASP A 195 8.42 -7.35 -7.93
CA ASP A 195 8.22 -8.76 -7.58
C ASP A 195 7.13 -8.92 -6.49
N LEU A 196 6.95 -7.89 -5.66
CA LEU A 196 5.91 -7.83 -4.63
C LEU A 196 5.30 -6.44 -4.56
N ILE A 197 3.98 -6.37 -4.57
CA ILE A 197 3.23 -5.14 -4.28
C ILE A 197 2.44 -5.37 -2.98
N VAL A 198 2.65 -4.48 -2.02
CA VAL A 198 1.94 -4.49 -0.74
C VAL A 198 0.97 -3.32 -0.69
N ILE A 199 -0.30 -3.60 -0.49
CA ILE A 199 -1.34 -2.58 -0.28
C ILE A 199 -1.74 -2.64 1.20
N GLU A 200 -1.23 -1.71 2.00
CA GLU A 200 -1.59 -1.62 3.41
C GLU A 200 -2.90 -0.85 3.56
N GLU A 201 -3.75 -1.28 4.49
CA GLU A 201 -5.10 -0.76 4.68
C GLU A 201 -5.96 -0.79 3.40
N ALA A 202 -5.90 -1.89 2.67
CA ALA A 202 -6.58 -2.04 1.38
C ALA A 202 -8.09 -1.74 1.44
N SER A 203 -8.74 -1.99 2.58
CA SER A 203 -10.17 -1.67 2.78
C SER A 203 -10.49 -0.16 2.71
N GLN A 204 -9.48 0.71 2.78
CA GLN A 204 -9.64 2.16 2.61
C GLN A 204 -9.40 2.61 1.16
N ALA A 205 -8.91 1.72 0.30
CA ALA A 205 -8.55 2.05 -1.08
C ALA A 205 -9.75 1.97 -2.05
N PHE A 206 -10.90 1.45 -1.61
CA PHE A 206 -12.11 1.23 -2.41
C PHE A 206 -13.33 1.87 -1.76
#